data_647cb77676d8980deddbe6ee7e6c933b
#
_entry.id   647cb77676d8980deddbe6ee7e6c933b
#
_cell.length_a   1.000
_cell.length_b   1.000
_cell.length_c   1.000
_cell.angle_alpha   90.00
_cell.angle_beta   90.00
_cell.angle_gamma   90.00
#
_symmetry.space_group_name_H-M   'P 1'
#
loop_
_entity.id
_entity.type
_entity.pdbx_description
1 polymer ?
#
loop_
_entity_poly.entity_id
_entity_poly.type
_entity_poly.pdbx_seq_one_letter_code
_entity_poly.pdbx_strand_id
1 'polypeptide(L)'
;VVLISGNHEAAHKMPRALELPDNVRRLATRKPESVDGREIGVRVQDCDVLFHGQGFASATVDENVVQRYPLGRSGAFNIGLLHTSLEATGGEHARYAPCSVSDLVSRQYDYWALGHIHKARVIQAEPPIVFPGNIQGRHIREAGPKGCQLVTVDDRNRPSLEFVPLDVFRWHELTVAADGAKRGDDVLGLIGQSLHRLVRDQGELPLAVRVVVTGCCPAHRTLAAAPEAWANQVRAAAAGAGEVWVEKVKFQTAEVEVAAV
;
A
#
# COMPACT_ATOMS: atom_id res chain seq x y z
N VAL A 1 20.33 2.50 -7.21
CA VAL A 1 18.97 2.94 -6.86
C VAL A 1 18.73 4.35 -7.37
N VAL A 2 17.55 4.62 -7.99
CA VAL A 2 17.10 5.98 -8.33
C VAL A 2 15.92 6.32 -7.43
N LEU A 3 15.94 7.49 -6.79
CA LEU A 3 14.86 7.91 -5.90
C LEU A 3 14.48 9.38 -6.11
N ILE A 4 13.24 9.69 -5.78
CA ILE A 4 12.72 11.05 -5.64
C ILE A 4 12.22 11.26 -4.20
N SER A 5 12.27 12.49 -3.71
CA SER A 5 11.65 12.86 -2.44
C SER A 5 10.18 13.21 -2.64
N GLY A 6 9.32 12.74 -1.75
CA GLY A 6 7.92 13.12 -1.68
C GLY A 6 7.66 14.24 -0.66
N ASN A 7 6.39 14.47 -0.35
CA ASN A 7 5.95 15.51 0.59
C ASN A 7 6.48 15.31 2.02
N HIS A 8 6.58 14.08 2.50
CA HIS A 8 7.11 13.79 3.84
C HIS A 8 8.59 14.10 3.96
N GLU A 9 9.42 13.65 3.01
CA GLU A 9 10.86 13.92 3.00
C GLU A 9 11.14 15.41 2.82
N ALA A 10 10.31 16.11 2.03
CA ALA A 10 10.43 17.54 1.83
C ALA A 10 10.09 18.35 3.09
N ALA A 11 9.17 17.86 3.94
CA ALA A 11 8.79 18.49 5.21
C ALA A 11 9.87 18.31 6.31
N HIS A 12 10.68 17.24 6.25
CA HIS A 12 11.65 16.90 7.29
C HIS A 12 13.09 17.25 6.89
N LYS A 13 13.88 17.77 7.85
CA LYS A 13 15.30 18.11 7.62
C LYS A 13 16.20 16.87 7.59
N MET A 14 15.86 15.83 8.35
CA MET A 14 16.71 14.66 8.54
C MET A 14 17.03 13.88 7.24
N PRO A 15 16.09 13.61 6.33
CA PRO A 15 16.43 12.90 5.09
C PRO A 15 17.38 13.66 4.16
N ARG A 16 17.46 15.00 4.29
CA ARG A 16 18.36 15.83 3.50
C ARG A 16 19.80 15.79 4.00
N ALA A 17 19.99 15.48 5.28
CA ALA A 17 21.31 15.39 5.93
C ALA A 17 21.95 14.01 5.81
N LEU A 18 21.20 12.99 5.35
CA LEU A 18 21.75 11.64 5.18
C LEU A 18 22.63 11.59 3.93
N GLU A 19 23.88 11.20 4.12
CA GLU A 19 24.75 10.80 3.03
C GLU A 19 24.22 9.49 2.44
N LEU A 20 23.97 9.51 1.13
CA LEU A 20 23.50 8.34 0.42
C LEU A 20 24.70 7.52 -0.07
N PRO A 21 24.60 6.18 -0.08
CA PRO A 21 25.61 5.34 -0.71
C PRO A 21 25.78 5.68 -2.21
N ASP A 22 26.99 5.45 -2.74
CA ASP A 22 27.35 5.80 -4.13
C ASP A 22 26.43 5.17 -5.18
N ASN A 23 25.80 4.03 -4.87
CA ASN A 23 24.85 3.35 -5.74
C ASN A 23 23.42 3.90 -5.65
N VAL A 24 23.20 5.02 -4.93
CA VAL A 24 21.91 5.69 -4.79
C VAL A 24 21.94 7.09 -5.38
N ARG A 25 21.19 7.32 -6.44
CA ARG A 25 21.01 8.63 -7.07
C ARG A 25 19.68 9.24 -6.64
N ARG A 26 19.70 10.38 -5.95
CA ARG A 26 18.53 11.21 -5.68
C ARG A 26 18.38 12.25 -6.79
N LEU A 27 17.22 12.29 -7.43
CA LEU A 27 16.93 13.25 -8.48
C LEU A 27 16.60 14.64 -7.92
N ALA A 28 16.79 15.66 -8.77
CA ALA A 28 16.60 17.07 -8.41
C ALA A 28 15.16 17.38 -7.96
N THR A 29 15.00 18.45 -7.17
CA THR A 29 13.70 18.82 -6.58
C THR A 29 13.06 20.07 -7.22
N ARG A 30 13.82 20.85 -8.00
CA ARG A 30 13.34 22.12 -8.58
C ARG A 30 12.93 22.02 -10.03
N LYS A 31 13.49 21.07 -10.74
CA LYS A 31 13.21 20.79 -12.17
C LYS A 31 13.34 19.30 -12.43
N PRO A 32 12.67 18.77 -13.45
CA PRO A 32 12.88 17.39 -13.89
C PRO A 32 14.34 17.14 -14.25
N GLU A 33 14.85 16.01 -13.83
CA GLU A 33 16.19 15.50 -14.15
C GLU A 33 16.05 14.19 -14.90
N SER A 34 16.90 14.00 -15.91
CA SER A 34 17.01 12.74 -16.64
C SER A 34 18.37 12.14 -16.38
N VAL A 35 18.39 10.84 -16.06
CA VAL A 35 19.61 10.08 -15.76
C VAL A 35 19.67 8.87 -16.67
N ASP A 36 20.79 8.69 -17.38
CA ASP A 36 21.05 7.48 -18.14
C ASP A 36 21.33 6.32 -17.18
N GLY A 37 20.69 5.18 -17.38
CA GLY A 37 20.89 4.00 -16.56
C GLY A 37 22.34 3.57 -16.48
N ARG A 38 23.13 3.77 -17.54
CA ARG A 38 24.56 3.47 -17.57
C ARG A 38 25.38 4.25 -16.55
N GLU A 39 25.00 5.50 -16.26
CA GLU A 39 25.66 6.34 -15.25
C GLU A 39 25.51 5.79 -13.82
N ILE A 40 24.46 4.99 -13.59
CA ILE A 40 24.12 4.40 -12.29
C ILE A 40 24.27 2.88 -12.28
N GLY A 41 25.00 2.33 -13.27
CA GLY A 41 25.30 0.89 -13.37
C GLY A 41 24.13 0.01 -13.83
N VAL A 42 23.03 0.58 -14.32
CA VAL A 42 21.93 -0.17 -14.94
C VAL A 42 22.31 -0.42 -16.40
N ARG A 43 22.51 -1.68 -16.76
CA ARG A 43 22.78 -2.11 -18.13
C ARG A 43 21.70 -3.09 -18.56
N VAL A 44 21.02 -2.76 -19.64
CA VAL A 44 20.11 -3.68 -20.33
C VAL A 44 20.76 -3.97 -21.67
N GLN A 45 20.81 -5.25 -22.07
CA GLN A 45 21.37 -5.62 -23.38
C GLN A 45 20.55 -4.91 -24.46
N ASP A 46 21.24 -4.25 -25.38
CA ASP A 46 20.70 -3.60 -26.59
C ASP A 46 19.64 -2.50 -26.37
N CYS A 47 19.42 -2.06 -25.12
CA CYS A 47 18.48 -0.99 -24.81
C CYS A 47 19.07 0.02 -23.81
N ASP A 48 18.95 1.31 -24.14
CA ASP A 48 19.23 2.38 -23.22
C ASP A 48 18.04 2.55 -22.27
N VAL A 49 18.30 2.65 -20.97
CA VAL A 49 17.27 2.94 -19.96
C VAL A 49 17.45 4.36 -19.48
N LEU A 50 16.39 5.16 -19.52
CA LEU A 50 16.38 6.53 -19.02
C LEU A 50 15.40 6.67 -17.88
N PHE A 51 15.88 7.26 -16.78
CA PHE A 51 15.06 7.63 -15.64
C PHE A 51 14.79 9.13 -15.68
N HIS A 52 13.52 9.51 -15.66
CA HIS A 52 13.08 10.90 -15.62
C HIS A 52 12.32 11.14 -14.32
N GLY A 53 12.67 12.15 -13.55
CA GLY A 53 11.98 12.39 -12.29
C GLY A 53 12.25 13.76 -11.70
N GLN A 54 11.34 14.17 -10.81
CA GLN A 54 11.50 15.33 -9.97
C GLN A 54 10.98 15.02 -8.58
N GLY A 55 11.81 15.26 -7.56
CA GLY A 55 11.39 15.23 -6.17
C GLY A 55 10.70 16.53 -5.74
N PHE A 56 10.13 16.54 -4.54
CA PHE A 56 9.54 17.74 -3.95
C PHE A 56 10.60 18.59 -3.26
N ALA A 57 10.56 19.90 -3.52
CA ALA A 57 11.39 20.89 -2.82
C ALA A 57 10.77 21.34 -1.49
N SER A 58 9.43 21.27 -1.37
CA SER A 58 8.61 21.67 -0.23
C SER A 58 7.57 20.60 0.09
N ALA A 59 6.96 20.69 1.27
CA ALA A 59 5.92 19.74 1.68
C ALA A 59 4.67 19.77 0.79
N THR A 60 4.43 20.85 0.10
CA THR A 60 3.30 21.04 -0.84
C THR A 60 3.82 21.42 -2.21
N VAL A 61 3.25 20.84 -3.25
CA VAL A 61 3.48 21.16 -4.66
C VAL A 61 2.11 21.13 -5.34
N ASP A 62 1.56 22.33 -5.65
CA ASP A 62 0.20 22.47 -6.17
C ASP A 62 0.14 22.50 -7.70
N GLU A 63 1.30 22.60 -8.36
CA GLU A 63 1.42 22.65 -9.80
C GLU A 63 1.53 21.26 -10.44
N ASN A 64 1.08 21.14 -11.67
CA ASN A 64 1.29 19.96 -12.51
C ASN A 64 2.74 19.94 -13.03
N VAL A 65 3.62 19.27 -12.28
CA VAL A 65 5.05 19.20 -12.63
C VAL A 65 5.33 18.35 -13.88
N VAL A 66 4.38 17.49 -14.29
CA VAL A 66 4.55 16.61 -15.46
C VAL A 66 4.73 17.42 -16.74
N GLN A 67 4.13 18.59 -16.81
CA GLN A 67 4.23 19.47 -17.99
C GLN A 67 5.68 19.89 -18.30
N ARG A 68 6.57 19.85 -17.30
CA ARG A 68 8.00 20.17 -17.45
C ARG A 68 8.88 18.97 -17.74
N TYR A 69 8.35 17.73 -17.65
CA TYR A 69 9.11 16.53 -17.97
C TYR A 69 9.42 16.50 -19.47
N PRO A 70 10.65 16.09 -19.85
CA PRO A 70 10.98 15.97 -21.28
C PRO A 70 10.11 14.91 -21.96
N LEU A 71 10.06 14.92 -23.25
CA LEU A 71 9.50 13.80 -24.01
C LEU A 71 10.43 12.59 -23.92
N GLY A 72 9.87 11.40 -23.98
CA GLY A 72 10.63 10.15 -24.03
C GLY A 72 11.58 10.13 -25.22
N ARG A 73 12.78 9.61 -24.98
CA ARG A 73 13.80 9.44 -26.04
C ARG A 73 13.48 8.19 -26.86
N SER A 74 13.31 8.36 -28.16
CA SER A 74 13.14 7.24 -29.07
C SER A 74 14.35 6.28 -29.02
N GLY A 75 14.08 4.97 -29.03
CA GLY A 75 15.10 3.93 -28.96
C GLY A 75 15.65 3.65 -27.55
N ALA A 76 15.07 4.28 -26.52
CA ALA A 76 15.38 3.99 -25.13
C ALA A 76 14.11 3.55 -24.39
N PHE A 77 14.26 2.79 -23.30
CA PHE A 77 13.18 2.51 -22.35
C PHE A 77 13.12 3.65 -21.33
N ASN A 78 12.04 4.42 -21.38
CA ASN A 78 11.87 5.63 -20.57
C ASN A 78 11.04 5.34 -19.35
N ILE A 79 11.56 5.61 -18.16
CA ILE A 79 10.91 5.40 -16.86
C ILE A 79 10.66 6.75 -16.20
N GLY A 80 9.40 7.07 -15.95
CA GLY A 80 9.02 8.25 -15.19
C GLY A 80 8.87 7.94 -13.69
N LEU A 81 9.49 8.74 -12.84
CA LEU A 81 9.30 8.72 -11.39
C LEU A 81 8.59 9.99 -10.96
N LEU A 82 7.43 9.85 -10.29
CA LEU A 82 6.64 10.99 -9.89
C LEU A 82 5.92 10.73 -8.55
N HIS A 83 6.02 11.68 -7.64
CA HIS A 83 5.17 11.70 -6.45
C HIS A 83 3.96 12.60 -6.73
N THR A 84 2.75 12.03 -6.75
CA THR A 84 1.55 12.73 -7.25
C THR A 84 0.26 12.23 -6.61
N SER A 85 -0.70 13.15 -6.42
CA SER A 85 -2.10 12.78 -6.30
C SER A 85 -2.74 12.83 -7.69
N LEU A 86 -2.87 11.65 -8.31
CA LEU A 86 -3.46 11.51 -9.63
C LEU A 86 -4.98 11.75 -9.56
N GLU A 87 -5.54 12.58 -10.44
CA GLU A 87 -6.97 12.95 -10.44
C GLU A 87 -7.92 11.73 -10.49
N ALA A 88 -7.50 10.65 -11.14
CA ALA A 88 -8.28 9.42 -11.24
C ALA A 88 -8.40 8.62 -9.94
N THR A 89 -7.65 8.96 -8.89
CA THR A 89 -7.61 8.16 -7.66
C THR A 89 -8.72 8.48 -6.67
N GLY A 90 -9.45 9.58 -6.84
CA GLY A 90 -10.59 10.03 -6.04
C GLY A 90 -10.37 9.89 -4.53
N GLY A 91 -10.39 10.95 -3.77
CA GLY A 91 -10.27 10.86 -2.32
C GLY A 91 -9.98 12.21 -1.65
N GLU A 92 -10.08 12.23 -0.33
CA GLU A 92 -9.81 13.38 0.54
C GLU A 92 -8.30 13.72 0.68
N HIS A 93 -7.44 13.16 -0.18
CA HIS A 93 -6.00 13.42 -0.12
C HIS A 93 -5.71 14.83 -0.63
N ALA A 94 -4.93 15.57 0.13
CA ALA A 94 -4.44 16.87 -0.29
C ALA A 94 -3.78 16.76 -1.69
N ARG A 95 -3.98 17.80 -2.51
CA ARG A 95 -3.44 17.83 -3.87
C ARG A 95 -1.92 18.03 -3.82
N TYR A 96 -1.18 16.99 -4.21
CA TYR A 96 0.28 17.02 -4.32
C TYR A 96 0.69 16.76 -5.76
N ALA A 97 1.28 17.75 -6.44
CA ALA A 97 1.65 17.70 -7.85
C ALA A 97 0.56 17.04 -8.72
N PRO A 98 -0.68 17.59 -8.71
CA PRO A 98 -1.82 16.98 -9.38
C PRO A 98 -1.58 16.87 -10.87
N CYS A 99 -1.91 15.73 -11.46
CA CYS A 99 -1.86 15.52 -12.90
C CYS A 99 -2.93 14.51 -13.32
N SER A 100 -3.25 14.49 -14.60
CA SER A 100 -4.12 13.50 -15.22
C SER A 100 -3.32 12.34 -15.83
N VAL A 101 -4.00 11.23 -16.14
CA VAL A 101 -3.42 10.12 -16.91
C VAL A 101 -2.95 10.61 -18.27
N SER A 102 -3.71 11.50 -18.93
CA SER A 102 -3.34 12.05 -20.22
C SER A 102 -2.06 12.90 -20.18
N ASP A 103 -1.80 13.61 -19.07
CA ASP A 103 -0.52 14.32 -18.91
C ASP A 103 0.65 13.33 -18.92
N LEU A 104 0.53 12.22 -18.19
CA LEU A 104 1.56 11.18 -18.14
C LEU A 104 1.79 10.54 -19.50
N VAL A 105 0.73 10.12 -20.17
CA VAL A 105 0.78 9.50 -21.51
C VAL A 105 1.42 10.44 -22.54
N SER A 106 1.14 11.75 -22.43
CA SER A 106 1.69 12.76 -23.35
C SER A 106 3.22 12.84 -23.33
N ARG A 107 3.88 12.34 -22.27
CA ARG A 107 5.35 12.31 -22.20
C ARG A 107 5.97 11.16 -22.99
N GLN A 108 5.18 10.18 -23.45
CA GLN A 108 5.65 9.03 -24.25
C GLN A 108 6.67 8.17 -23.50
N TYR A 109 6.43 7.92 -22.19
CA TYR A 109 7.27 7.02 -21.41
C TYR A 109 6.70 5.60 -21.43
N ASP A 110 7.60 4.62 -21.31
CA ASP A 110 7.27 3.20 -21.37
C ASP A 110 6.75 2.67 -20.02
N TYR A 111 7.10 3.35 -18.91
CA TYR A 111 6.66 3.00 -17.55
C TYR A 111 6.61 4.22 -16.63
N TRP A 112 5.58 4.31 -15.80
CA TRP A 112 5.47 5.31 -14.74
C TRP A 112 5.43 4.66 -13.35
N ALA A 113 6.47 4.91 -12.54
CA ALA A 113 6.53 4.59 -11.11
C ALA A 113 6.03 5.78 -10.29
N LEU A 114 4.82 5.68 -9.76
CA LEU A 114 4.19 6.75 -8.99
C LEU A 114 4.35 6.52 -7.49
N GLY A 115 4.57 7.60 -6.73
CA GLY A 115 4.54 7.61 -5.27
C GLY A 115 3.36 8.42 -4.73
N HIS A 116 3.13 8.39 -3.41
CA HIS A 116 2.10 9.03 -2.62
C HIS A 116 1.00 8.08 -2.13
N ILE A 117 0.42 7.25 -3.00
CA ILE A 117 -0.65 6.33 -2.62
C ILE A 117 -0.03 5.05 -2.05
N HIS A 118 -0.38 4.72 -0.79
CA HIS A 118 0.18 3.57 -0.07
C HIS A 118 -0.46 2.22 -0.43
N LYS A 119 -1.50 2.23 -1.25
CA LYS A 119 -2.13 1.03 -1.78
C LYS A 119 -1.59 0.74 -3.18
N ALA A 120 -1.07 -0.48 -3.39
CA ALA A 120 -0.64 -0.92 -4.70
C ALA A 120 -1.81 -0.87 -5.70
N ARG A 121 -1.59 -0.23 -6.85
CA ARG A 121 -2.62 -0.06 -7.86
C ARG A 121 -2.01 0.17 -9.25
N VAL A 122 -2.44 -0.60 -10.21
CA VAL A 122 -2.21 -0.33 -11.63
C VAL A 122 -3.34 0.58 -12.12
N ILE A 123 -2.99 1.79 -12.55
CA ILE A 123 -3.93 2.80 -13.03
C ILE A 123 -4.26 2.56 -14.50
N GLN A 124 -3.22 2.25 -15.27
CA GLN A 124 -3.29 1.96 -16.69
C GLN A 124 -2.30 0.85 -17.00
N ALA A 125 -2.67 -0.03 -17.93
CA ALA A 125 -1.83 -1.17 -18.30
C ALA A 125 -0.85 -0.85 -19.43
N GLU A 126 -1.16 0.08 -20.32
CA GLU A 126 -0.37 0.39 -21.52
C GLU A 126 -0.41 1.89 -21.89
N PRO A 127 0.71 2.64 -21.73
CA PRO A 127 1.87 2.25 -20.95
C PRO A 127 1.51 2.05 -19.47
N PRO A 128 2.20 1.17 -18.72
CA PRO A 128 1.90 0.96 -17.33
C PRO A 128 2.13 2.21 -16.48
N ILE A 129 1.08 2.60 -15.74
CA ILE A 129 1.09 3.70 -14.78
C ILE A 129 0.73 3.10 -13.41
N VAL A 130 1.68 3.08 -12.48
CA VAL A 130 1.58 2.22 -11.29
C VAL A 130 1.94 2.96 -10.02
N PHE A 131 1.06 2.84 -9.01
CA PHE A 131 1.42 3.05 -7.61
C PHE A 131 1.84 1.69 -7.02
N PRO A 132 3.09 1.47 -6.65
CA PRO A 132 3.53 0.21 -6.03
C PRO A 132 3.00 0.04 -4.60
N GLY A 133 2.52 1.12 -3.98
CA GLY A 133 2.16 1.17 -2.57
C GLY A 133 3.38 1.36 -1.68
N ASN A 134 3.24 0.96 -0.41
CA ASN A 134 4.34 0.92 0.55
C ASN A 134 4.82 -0.53 0.75
N ILE A 135 6.08 -0.71 1.17
CA ILE A 135 6.68 -2.03 1.40
C ILE A 135 6.28 -2.65 2.75
N GLN A 136 5.75 -1.84 3.68
CA GLN A 136 5.30 -2.30 4.98
C GLN A 136 4.07 -1.49 5.42
N GLY A 137 3.01 -2.18 5.86
CA GLY A 137 1.85 -1.55 6.51
C GLY A 137 2.22 -1.06 7.92
N ARG A 138 1.77 0.14 8.27
CA ARG A 138 2.08 0.81 9.55
C ARG A 138 0.91 0.82 10.52
N HIS A 139 -0.29 0.58 10.03
CA HIS A 139 -1.53 0.56 10.82
C HIS A 139 -2.66 -0.15 10.04
N ILE A 140 -3.76 -0.44 10.72
CA ILE A 140 -4.88 -1.22 10.17
C ILE A 140 -5.50 -0.65 8.88
N ARG A 141 -5.43 0.66 8.65
CA ARG A 141 -5.92 1.25 7.38
C ARG A 141 -5.03 0.90 6.18
N GLU A 142 -3.86 0.32 6.44
CA GLU A 142 -2.94 -0.20 5.44
C GLU A 142 -2.93 -1.75 5.45
N ALA A 143 -4.08 -2.37 5.69
CA ALA A 143 -4.24 -3.82 5.69
C ALA A 143 -3.93 -4.47 4.33
N GLY A 144 -3.68 -5.79 4.37
CA GLY A 144 -3.34 -6.60 3.21
C GLY A 144 -1.84 -6.57 2.86
N PRO A 145 -1.44 -7.32 1.82
CA PRO A 145 -0.04 -7.45 1.43
C PRO A 145 0.56 -6.10 1.04
N LYS A 146 1.83 -5.92 1.42
CA LYS A 146 2.65 -4.77 1.09
C LYS A 146 3.95 -5.24 0.43
N GLY A 147 4.47 -4.44 -0.50
CA GLY A 147 5.62 -4.90 -1.27
C GLY A 147 6.04 -3.93 -2.35
N CYS A 148 6.59 -4.47 -3.40
CA CYS A 148 7.04 -3.71 -4.56
C CYS A 148 6.42 -4.26 -5.86
N GLN A 149 6.61 -3.49 -6.93
CA GLN A 149 6.29 -3.94 -8.27
C GLN A 149 7.57 -4.38 -8.97
N LEU A 150 7.68 -5.67 -9.28
CA LEU A 150 8.71 -6.20 -10.17
C LEU A 150 8.27 -5.92 -11.61
N VAL A 151 9.13 -5.23 -12.36
CA VAL A 151 8.90 -4.90 -13.76
C VAL A 151 9.92 -5.65 -14.61
N THR A 152 9.45 -6.55 -15.47
CA THR A 152 10.29 -7.26 -16.43
C THR A 152 10.02 -6.71 -17.82
N VAL A 153 11.07 -6.37 -18.56
CA VAL A 153 10.96 -5.82 -19.91
C VAL A 153 11.47 -6.86 -20.91
N ASP A 154 10.67 -7.20 -21.91
CA ASP A 154 11.03 -8.16 -22.94
C ASP A 154 11.90 -7.52 -24.07
N ASP A 155 12.40 -8.36 -25.00
CA ASP A 155 13.23 -7.93 -26.12
C ASP A 155 12.52 -6.95 -27.09
N ARG A 156 11.22 -6.76 -26.94
CA ARG A 156 10.41 -5.79 -27.71
C ARG A 156 10.08 -4.55 -26.90
N ASN A 157 10.78 -4.32 -25.78
CA ASN A 157 10.55 -3.22 -24.85
C ASN A 157 9.13 -3.22 -24.24
N ARG A 158 8.49 -4.39 -24.08
CA ARG A 158 7.18 -4.47 -23.46
C ARG A 158 7.33 -4.83 -21.99
N PRO A 159 6.88 -3.97 -21.07
CA PRO A 159 6.93 -4.24 -19.64
C PRO A 159 5.83 -5.22 -19.23
N SER A 160 6.16 -6.17 -18.37
CA SER A 160 5.22 -6.99 -17.58
C SER A 160 5.36 -6.68 -16.10
N LEU A 161 4.27 -6.78 -15.36
CA LEU A 161 4.16 -6.35 -13.97
C LEU A 161 3.85 -7.54 -13.07
N GLU A 162 4.59 -7.68 -11.97
CA GLU A 162 4.33 -8.64 -10.91
C GLU A 162 4.42 -7.94 -9.56
N PHE A 163 3.38 -8.08 -8.73
CA PHE A 163 3.43 -7.58 -7.35
C PHE A 163 4.13 -8.60 -6.46
N VAL A 164 5.23 -8.19 -5.82
CA VAL A 164 6.02 -9.03 -4.92
C VAL A 164 5.80 -8.56 -3.48
N PRO A 165 5.15 -9.37 -2.61
CA PRO A 165 5.01 -9.06 -1.19
C PRO A 165 6.38 -9.03 -0.50
N LEU A 166 6.63 -8.01 0.32
CA LEU A 166 7.87 -7.80 1.07
C LEU A 166 7.61 -7.46 2.54
N ASP A 167 6.35 -7.40 2.94
CA ASP A 167 5.96 -7.12 4.31
C ASP A 167 6.45 -8.23 5.27
N VAL A 168 7.06 -7.82 6.38
CA VAL A 168 7.59 -8.73 7.41
C VAL A 168 6.55 -9.08 8.48
N PHE A 169 5.49 -8.32 8.56
CA PHE A 169 4.23 -8.65 9.23
C PHE A 169 3.07 -7.98 8.50
N ARG A 170 1.85 -8.53 8.62
CA ARG A 170 0.71 -8.06 7.86
C ARG A 170 -0.45 -7.61 8.74
N TRP A 171 -0.97 -6.42 8.44
CA TRP A 171 -2.22 -5.94 9.02
C TRP A 171 -3.41 -6.62 8.35
N HIS A 172 -4.36 -7.08 9.17
CA HIS A 172 -5.58 -7.72 8.68
C HIS A 172 -6.80 -7.31 9.50
N GLU A 173 -7.91 -6.98 8.83
CA GLU A 173 -9.20 -6.82 9.49
C GLU A 173 -10.01 -8.10 9.29
N LEU A 174 -10.23 -8.84 10.39
CA LEU A 174 -10.97 -10.09 10.41
C LEU A 174 -12.40 -9.83 10.85
N THR A 175 -13.35 -9.91 9.92
CA THR A 175 -14.78 -9.83 10.23
C THR A 175 -15.32 -11.22 10.50
N VAL A 176 -16.00 -11.39 11.66
CA VAL A 176 -16.61 -12.63 12.10
C VAL A 176 -18.10 -12.41 12.29
N ALA A 177 -18.91 -13.10 11.52
CA ALA A 177 -20.35 -13.12 11.69
C ALA A 177 -20.72 -14.03 12.88
N ALA A 178 -21.44 -13.47 13.85
CA ALA A 178 -21.89 -14.15 15.06
C ALA A 178 -23.39 -14.43 15.08
N ASP A 179 -24.03 -14.43 13.90
CA ASP A 179 -25.46 -14.65 13.80
C ASP A 179 -25.87 -15.98 14.44
N GLY A 180 -26.87 -15.92 15.30
CA GLY A 180 -27.41 -17.09 16.00
C GLY A 180 -26.53 -17.62 17.14
N ALA A 181 -25.36 -17.04 17.44
CA ALA A 181 -24.55 -17.42 18.60
C ALA A 181 -25.30 -17.16 19.91
N LYS A 182 -25.48 -18.21 20.72
CA LYS A 182 -26.31 -18.13 21.93
C LYS A 182 -25.53 -17.59 23.11
N ARG A 183 -24.24 -17.88 23.19
CA ARG A 183 -23.37 -17.51 24.33
C ARG A 183 -22.08 -16.85 23.80
N GLY A 184 -21.41 -16.10 24.68
CA GLY A 184 -20.12 -15.50 24.36
C GLY A 184 -19.07 -16.53 23.94
N ASP A 185 -19.07 -17.71 24.56
CA ASP A 185 -18.17 -18.81 24.21
C ASP A 185 -18.38 -19.31 22.76
N ASP A 186 -19.60 -19.29 22.25
CA ASP A 186 -19.88 -19.66 20.86
C ASP A 186 -19.20 -18.65 19.91
N VAL A 187 -19.26 -17.35 20.27
CA VAL A 187 -18.59 -16.28 19.53
C VAL A 187 -17.06 -16.45 19.56
N LEU A 188 -16.50 -16.77 20.74
CA LEU A 188 -15.07 -17.07 20.87
C LEU A 188 -14.65 -18.25 19.98
N GLY A 189 -15.46 -19.29 19.94
CA GLY A 189 -15.23 -20.45 19.06
C GLY A 189 -15.17 -20.06 17.58
N LEU A 190 -16.11 -19.21 17.11
CA LEU A 190 -16.14 -18.69 15.74
C LEU A 190 -14.90 -17.84 15.44
N ILE A 191 -14.50 -16.97 16.38
CA ILE A 191 -13.30 -16.13 16.23
C ILE A 191 -12.06 -17.03 16.15
N GLY A 192 -11.91 -18.00 17.06
CA GLY A 192 -10.78 -18.93 17.05
C GLY A 192 -10.65 -19.68 15.73
N GLN A 193 -11.73 -20.25 15.23
CA GLN A 193 -11.75 -20.92 13.93
C GLN A 193 -11.34 -20.00 12.77
N SER A 194 -11.83 -18.75 12.82
CA SER A 194 -11.52 -17.75 11.80
C SER A 194 -10.06 -17.30 11.85
N LEU A 195 -9.49 -17.16 13.06
CA LEU A 195 -8.06 -16.86 13.26
C LEU A 195 -7.16 -18.02 12.75
N HIS A 196 -7.48 -19.26 13.08
CA HIS A 196 -6.73 -20.41 12.58
C HIS A 196 -6.77 -20.51 11.04
N ARG A 197 -7.91 -20.22 10.44
CA ARG A 197 -8.04 -20.16 8.97
C ARG A 197 -7.17 -19.06 8.40
N LEU A 198 -7.26 -17.85 8.97
CA LEU A 198 -6.46 -16.71 8.53
C LEU A 198 -4.96 -17.00 8.59
N VAL A 199 -4.46 -17.53 9.71
CA VAL A 199 -3.04 -17.88 9.87
C VAL A 199 -2.60 -18.88 8.80
N ARG A 200 -3.37 -19.93 8.59
CA ARG A 200 -3.07 -20.93 7.55
C ARG A 200 -3.01 -20.33 6.16
N ASP A 201 -3.94 -19.43 5.84
CA ASP A 201 -4.04 -18.80 4.51
C ASP A 201 -2.93 -17.76 4.27
N GLN A 202 -2.35 -17.18 5.34
CA GLN A 202 -1.24 -16.22 5.26
C GLN A 202 0.15 -16.86 5.45
N GLY A 203 0.20 -18.17 5.71
CA GLY A 203 1.45 -18.88 5.96
C GLY A 203 2.08 -18.49 7.30
N GLU A 204 3.44 -18.48 7.36
CA GLU A 204 4.18 -18.18 8.59
C GLU A 204 4.35 -16.69 8.89
N LEU A 205 3.69 -15.81 8.11
CA LEU A 205 3.83 -14.38 8.28
C LEU A 205 3.13 -13.91 9.57
N PRO A 206 3.81 -13.18 10.47
CA PRO A 206 3.19 -12.59 11.65
C PRO A 206 2.04 -11.65 11.28
N LEU A 207 0.96 -11.69 12.05
CA LEU A 207 -0.26 -10.92 11.76
C LEU A 207 -0.59 -9.93 12.86
N ALA A 208 -0.89 -8.69 12.46
CA ALA A 208 -1.53 -7.69 13.31
C ALA A 208 -3.02 -7.62 12.93
N VAL A 209 -3.90 -8.11 13.81
CA VAL A 209 -5.31 -8.34 13.47
C VAL A 209 -6.23 -7.43 14.25
N ARG A 210 -7.14 -6.77 13.52
CA ARG A 210 -8.35 -6.18 14.10
C ARG A 210 -9.49 -7.16 13.92
N VAL A 211 -10.09 -7.61 15.01
CA VAL A 211 -11.26 -8.48 14.97
C VAL A 211 -12.52 -7.62 15.04
N VAL A 212 -13.43 -7.80 14.10
CA VAL A 212 -14.74 -7.13 14.06
C VAL A 212 -15.81 -8.21 14.08
N VAL A 213 -16.56 -8.28 15.19
CA VAL A 213 -17.66 -9.23 15.36
C VAL A 213 -18.95 -8.55 14.97
N THR A 214 -19.68 -9.12 14.02
CA THR A 214 -20.93 -8.55 13.47
C THR A 214 -22.08 -9.53 13.60
N GLY A 215 -23.30 -9.10 13.27
CA GLY A 215 -24.49 -9.94 13.21
C GLY A 215 -25.44 -9.77 14.40
N CYS A 216 -26.60 -10.42 14.28
CA CYS A 216 -27.64 -10.42 15.31
C CYS A 216 -27.58 -11.73 16.10
N CYS A 217 -27.32 -11.64 17.41
CA CYS A 217 -27.17 -12.84 18.23
C CYS A 217 -27.66 -12.66 19.68
N PRO A 218 -28.19 -13.72 20.32
CA PRO A 218 -28.54 -13.72 21.73
C PRO A 218 -27.35 -13.41 22.66
N ALA A 219 -26.12 -13.71 22.24
CA ALA A 219 -24.90 -13.40 22.97
C ALA A 219 -24.62 -11.90 23.09
N HIS A 220 -25.27 -11.03 22.31
CA HIS A 220 -25.03 -9.58 22.29
C HIS A 220 -24.99 -8.95 23.66
N ARG A 221 -26.01 -9.22 24.51
CA ARG A 221 -26.08 -8.63 25.87
C ARG A 221 -24.87 -9.01 26.73
N THR A 222 -24.44 -10.26 26.67
CA THR A 222 -23.28 -10.76 27.39
C THR A 222 -21.99 -10.10 26.93
N LEU A 223 -21.81 -9.96 25.60
CA LEU A 223 -20.66 -9.28 25.03
C LEU A 223 -20.64 -7.79 25.36
N ALA A 224 -21.79 -7.12 25.28
CA ALA A 224 -21.95 -5.69 25.57
C ALA A 224 -21.76 -5.37 27.05
N ALA A 225 -22.10 -6.28 27.96
CA ALA A 225 -21.94 -6.08 29.40
C ALA A 225 -20.49 -6.04 29.87
N ALA A 226 -19.56 -6.74 29.17
CA ALA A 226 -18.17 -6.83 29.57
C ALA A 226 -17.23 -6.90 28.34
N PRO A 227 -17.21 -5.89 27.45
CA PRO A 227 -16.53 -5.96 26.16
C PRO A 227 -15.02 -6.15 26.30
N GLU A 228 -14.37 -5.54 27.28
CA GLU A 228 -12.93 -5.70 27.52
C GLU A 228 -12.57 -7.10 28.04
N ALA A 229 -13.41 -7.70 28.87
CA ALA A 229 -13.20 -9.07 29.33
C ALA A 229 -13.23 -10.05 28.15
N TRP A 230 -14.21 -9.89 27.26
CA TRP A 230 -14.31 -10.68 26.04
C TRP A 230 -13.16 -10.41 25.07
N ALA A 231 -12.75 -9.16 24.92
CA ALA A 231 -11.58 -8.81 24.10
C ALA A 231 -10.30 -9.47 24.63
N ASN A 232 -10.12 -9.59 25.94
CA ASN A 232 -8.98 -10.30 26.53
C ASN A 232 -9.04 -11.82 26.25
N GLN A 233 -10.23 -12.41 26.28
CA GLN A 233 -10.39 -13.82 25.90
C GLN A 233 -10.07 -14.04 24.40
N VAL A 234 -10.45 -13.11 23.52
CA VAL A 234 -10.07 -13.14 22.09
C VAL A 234 -8.55 -13.07 21.93
N ARG A 235 -7.87 -12.20 22.69
CA ARG A 235 -6.39 -12.11 22.68
C ARG A 235 -5.74 -13.41 23.15
N ALA A 236 -6.29 -14.04 24.20
CA ALA A 236 -5.82 -15.33 24.67
C ALA A 236 -6.03 -16.46 23.63
N ALA A 237 -7.20 -16.48 22.97
CA ALA A 237 -7.46 -17.44 21.90
C ALA A 237 -6.52 -17.23 20.68
N ALA A 238 -6.21 -15.97 20.35
CA ALA A 238 -5.30 -15.64 19.25
C ALA A 238 -3.88 -16.17 19.49
N ALA A 239 -3.39 -16.13 20.74
CA ALA A 239 -2.08 -16.67 21.11
C ALA A 239 -1.96 -18.18 20.82
N GLY A 240 -3.06 -18.92 20.79
CA GLY A 240 -3.10 -20.34 20.42
C GLY A 240 -3.17 -20.60 18.91
N ALA A 241 -3.43 -19.57 18.10
CA ALA A 241 -3.61 -19.71 16.65
C ALA A 241 -2.31 -19.56 15.84
N GLY A 242 -1.26 -18.97 16.44
CA GLY A 242 0.01 -18.68 15.78
C GLY A 242 0.56 -17.30 16.15
N GLU A 243 1.45 -16.75 15.31
CA GLU A 243 2.00 -15.40 15.52
C GLU A 243 0.96 -14.31 15.19
N VAL A 244 -0.03 -14.14 16.05
CA VAL A 244 -1.13 -13.19 15.90
C VAL A 244 -1.13 -12.19 17.04
N TRP A 245 -0.96 -10.91 16.72
CA TRP A 245 -1.19 -9.81 17.63
C TRP A 245 -2.57 -9.18 17.36
N VAL A 246 -3.48 -9.22 18.35
CA VAL A 246 -4.80 -8.59 18.24
C VAL A 246 -4.71 -7.12 18.64
N GLU A 247 -4.71 -6.24 17.65
CA GLU A 247 -4.65 -4.80 17.85
C GLU A 247 -5.90 -4.27 18.54
N LYS A 248 -7.07 -4.72 18.06
CA LYS A 248 -8.36 -4.29 18.61
C LYS A 248 -9.44 -5.33 18.34
N VAL A 249 -10.37 -5.44 19.30
CA VAL A 249 -11.62 -6.17 19.11
C VAL A 249 -12.77 -5.17 19.10
N LYS A 250 -13.65 -5.27 18.12
CA LYS A 250 -14.87 -4.47 18.00
C LYS A 250 -16.07 -5.41 17.98
N PHE A 251 -16.97 -5.26 18.95
CA PHE A 251 -18.26 -5.94 18.97
C PHE A 251 -19.31 -5.02 18.33
N GLN A 252 -19.68 -5.30 17.09
CA GLN A 252 -20.70 -4.62 16.29
C GLN A 252 -21.91 -5.54 16.11
N THR A 253 -22.24 -6.30 17.16
CA THR A 253 -23.38 -7.19 17.20
C THR A 253 -24.65 -6.43 17.59
N ALA A 254 -25.82 -6.99 17.31
CA ALA A 254 -27.13 -6.51 17.72
C ALA A 254 -27.93 -7.62 18.40
N GLU A 255 -28.95 -7.23 19.16
CA GLU A 255 -29.93 -8.20 19.68
C GLU A 255 -30.79 -8.78 18.55
N VAL A 256 -31.23 -10.01 18.75
CA VAL A 256 -32.25 -10.61 17.89
C VAL A 256 -33.58 -9.97 18.21
N GLU A 257 -34.19 -9.26 17.28
CA GLU A 257 -35.56 -8.79 17.43
C GLU A 257 -36.50 -10.00 17.57
N VAL A 258 -37.07 -10.17 18.75
CA VAL A 258 -38.16 -11.13 18.95
C VAL A 258 -39.39 -10.48 18.32
N ALA A 259 -39.87 -11.01 17.19
CA ALA A 259 -41.15 -10.59 16.65
C ALA A 259 -42.23 -10.73 17.74
N ALA A 260 -42.83 -9.61 18.07
CA ALA A 260 -43.98 -9.63 18.97
C ALA A 260 -45.07 -10.48 18.30
N VAL A 261 -45.47 -11.60 18.95
CA VAL A 261 -46.58 -12.48 18.56
C VAL A 261 -47.90 -11.83 18.91
#